data_f783828438209eb12ecbce38ac645a9e
#
_entry.id   f783828438209eb12ecbce38ac645a9e
#
_cell.length_a   1.000
_cell.length_b   1.000
_cell.length_c   1.000
_cell.angle_alpha   90.00
_cell.angle_beta   90.00
_cell.angle_gamma   90.00
#
_symmetry.space_group_name_H-M   'P 1'
#
loop_
_entity.id
_entity.type
_entity.pdbx_description
1 polymer ?
#
loop_
_entity_poly.entity_id
_entity_poly.type
_entity_poly.pdbx_seq_one_letter_code
_entity_poly.pdbx_strand_id
1 'polypeptide(L)'
;MKILVTGGLGLIGHNVVQKLVKLQHEVFIIDNSTNYGFIPVKQLSYLISERQKKIPGVFTYQTDLADIESVERIIDNIKPDTIIHLASFPRQKVVNANPVLASTVMSTALLNLLECCKKYSIPRFIYTSSSMVYGDFEDYVTEDAICKPKGQYAIMKLAGEWLIKDYAKFGIGYTILRPSAVYGPLDVEDRVISKFLLTAMRKECLKVNGKNETLDFTYVDDAAEGIVQASLSENTIDKTYNITKSHSTTLYQAALLALNIVGQGEVEVREKDEDFPSRGALDITKAKQDFGFDPKVDVAEGFKIYYEWLKNDPYWQSSLIDKS
;
A
#
# COMPACT_ATOMS: atom_id res chain seq x y z
N MET A 1 17.00 6.82 -15.18
CA MET A 1 15.67 7.40 -15.46
C MET A 1 15.28 8.34 -14.33
N LYS A 2 14.50 9.36 -14.66
CA LYS A 2 13.82 10.21 -13.67
C LYS A 2 12.47 9.61 -13.31
N ILE A 3 12.26 9.30 -12.04
CA ILE A 3 11.04 8.63 -11.57
C ILE A 3 10.38 9.51 -10.51
N LEU A 4 9.12 9.85 -10.73
CA LEU A 4 8.29 10.55 -9.76
C LEU A 4 7.43 9.56 -8.98
N VAL A 5 7.58 9.51 -7.66
CA VAL A 5 6.78 8.67 -6.77
C VAL A 5 5.82 9.54 -5.98
N THR A 6 4.53 9.36 -6.15
CA THR A 6 3.54 10.03 -5.31
C THR A 6 3.19 9.16 -4.11
N GLY A 7 3.02 9.75 -2.94
CA GLY A 7 2.88 9.00 -1.69
C GLY A 7 4.18 8.33 -1.24
N GLY A 8 5.32 8.90 -1.62
CA GLY A 8 6.64 8.34 -1.36
C GLY A 8 7.02 8.28 0.12
N LEU A 9 6.33 9.03 1.00
CA LEU A 9 6.48 8.95 2.46
C LEU A 9 5.50 7.95 3.12
N GLY A 10 4.67 7.25 2.33
CA GLY A 10 3.83 6.16 2.80
C GLY A 10 4.61 4.89 3.16
N LEU A 11 3.92 3.87 3.74
CA LEU A 11 4.52 2.58 4.08
C LEU A 11 5.16 1.90 2.86
N ILE A 12 4.44 1.76 1.76
CA ILE A 12 4.96 1.14 0.54
C ILE A 12 5.92 2.11 -0.15
N GLY A 13 5.57 3.41 -0.18
CA GLY A 13 6.28 4.44 -0.94
C GLY A 13 7.76 4.56 -0.57
N HIS A 14 8.09 4.68 0.71
CA HIS A 14 9.50 4.84 1.11
C HIS A 14 10.35 3.58 0.81
N ASN A 15 9.76 2.37 0.85
CA ASN A 15 10.45 1.15 0.45
C ASN A 15 10.69 1.11 -1.08
N VAL A 16 9.70 1.51 -1.88
CA VAL A 16 9.85 1.66 -3.35
C VAL A 16 10.93 2.68 -3.68
N VAL A 17 10.88 3.86 -3.07
CA VAL A 17 11.88 4.91 -3.27
C VAL A 17 13.29 4.43 -2.89
N GLN A 18 13.44 3.75 -1.74
CA GLN A 18 14.72 3.21 -1.31
C GLN A 18 15.33 2.24 -2.33
N LYS A 19 14.49 1.34 -2.89
CA LYS A 19 14.93 0.38 -3.91
C LYS A 19 15.32 1.07 -5.22
N LEU A 20 14.54 2.04 -5.68
CA LEU A 20 14.84 2.81 -6.90
C LEU A 20 16.15 3.60 -6.77
N VAL A 21 16.40 4.23 -5.61
CA VAL A 21 17.66 4.93 -5.33
C VAL A 21 18.86 3.96 -5.32
N LYS A 22 18.71 2.77 -4.73
CA LYS A 22 19.76 1.73 -4.77
C LYS A 22 20.07 1.26 -6.20
N LEU A 23 19.09 1.31 -7.10
CA LEU A 23 19.25 1.03 -8.53
C LEU A 23 19.75 2.27 -9.32
N GLN A 24 20.17 3.33 -8.63
CA GLN A 24 20.75 4.55 -9.22
C GLN A 24 19.79 5.34 -10.13
N HIS A 25 18.48 5.26 -9.88
CA HIS A 25 17.51 6.15 -10.52
C HIS A 25 17.48 7.52 -9.83
N GLU A 26 17.17 8.56 -10.58
CA GLU A 26 16.90 9.89 -10.06
C GLU A 26 15.43 9.94 -9.59
N VAL A 27 15.21 9.95 -8.28
CA VAL A 27 13.88 9.80 -7.70
C VAL A 27 13.41 11.09 -7.05
N PHE A 28 12.18 11.48 -7.36
CA PHE A 28 11.47 12.61 -6.76
C PHE A 28 10.20 12.13 -6.09
N ILE A 29 9.78 12.81 -5.03
CA ILE A 29 8.57 12.49 -4.28
C ILE A 29 7.60 13.66 -4.33
N ILE A 30 6.31 13.38 -4.53
CA ILE A 30 5.20 14.25 -4.13
C ILE A 30 4.44 13.56 -3.00
N ASP A 31 4.33 14.24 -1.85
CA ASP A 31 3.60 13.74 -0.68
C ASP A 31 3.08 14.94 0.13
N ASN A 32 1.83 14.91 0.57
CA ASN A 32 1.27 15.98 1.39
C ASN A 32 1.45 15.75 2.90
N SER A 33 2.13 14.66 3.28
CA SER A 33 2.45 14.30 4.66
C SER A 33 1.25 14.22 5.60
N THR A 34 0.10 13.80 5.06
CA THR A 34 -1.14 13.66 5.83
C THR A 34 -1.64 12.22 5.88
N ASN A 35 -2.40 11.91 6.91
CA ASN A 35 -3.17 10.67 7.01
C ASN A 35 -4.67 10.93 7.22
N TYR A 36 -5.09 12.15 6.93
CA TYR A 36 -6.50 12.57 7.02
C TYR A 36 -7.12 12.42 8.42
N GLY A 37 -6.30 12.62 9.48
CA GLY A 37 -6.74 12.53 10.88
C GLY A 37 -6.93 11.11 11.41
N PHE A 38 -6.46 10.11 10.68
CA PHE A 38 -6.70 8.70 10.98
C PHE A 38 -5.85 8.15 12.14
N ILE A 39 -4.62 8.64 12.32
CA ILE A 39 -3.76 8.34 13.46
C ILE A 39 -3.36 9.63 14.17
N PRO A 40 -2.91 9.55 15.43
CA PRO A 40 -2.43 10.72 16.17
C PRO A 40 -1.29 11.44 15.43
N VAL A 41 -1.27 12.77 15.48
CA VAL A 41 -0.23 13.60 14.84
C VAL A 41 1.18 13.19 15.28
N LYS A 42 1.37 12.88 16.58
CA LYS A 42 2.66 12.42 17.11
C LYS A 42 3.15 11.14 16.41
N GLN A 43 2.25 10.17 16.20
CA GLN A 43 2.58 8.94 15.48
C GLN A 43 2.90 9.22 14.01
N LEU A 44 2.11 10.06 13.34
CA LEU A 44 2.34 10.42 11.95
C LEU A 44 3.71 11.08 11.76
N SER A 45 4.02 12.10 12.58
CA SER A 45 5.29 12.81 12.52
C SER A 45 6.49 11.87 12.76
N TYR A 46 6.36 10.97 13.73
CA TYR A 46 7.36 9.94 13.98
C TYR A 46 7.58 9.05 12.74
N LEU A 47 6.51 8.48 12.19
CA LEU A 47 6.60 7.58 11.04
C LEU A 47 7.19 8.28 9.80
N ILE A 48 6.78 9.51 9.51
CA ILE A 48 7.34 10.29 8.39
C ILE A 48 8.84 10.52 8.60
N SER A 49 9.25 10.95 9.80
CA SER A 49 10.67 11.17 10.11
C SER A 49 11.51 9.90 9.92
N GLU A 50 11.04 8.75 10.43
CA GLU A 50 11.77 7.48 10.30
C GLU A 50 11.83 6.99 8.85
N ARG A 51 10.77 7.16 8.07
CA ARG A 51 10.75 6.83 6.64
C ARG A 51 11.68 7.73 5.83
N GLN A 52 11.74 9.03 6.14
CA GLN A 52 12.68 9.97 5.50
C GLN A 52 14.14 9.59 5.77
N LYS A 53 14.48 9.12 6.98
CA LYS A 53 15.83 8.62 7.30
C LYS A 53 16.26 7.42 6.44
N LYS A 54 15.30 6.64 5.91
CA LYS A 54 15.58 5.50 5.01
C LYS A 54 15.89 5.91 3.57
N ILE A 55 15.57 7.14 3.19
CA ILE A 55 15.71 7.68 1.83
C ILE A 55 16.47 9.03 1.85
N PRO A 56 17.68 9.07 2.41
CA PRO A 56 18.42 10.30 2.54
C PRO A 56 18.73 10.92 1.17
N GLY A 57 18.63 12.25 1.08
CA GLY A 57 18.94 13.00 -0.14
C GLY A 57 17.85 12.98 -1.22
N VAL A 58 16.75 12.23 -1.03
CA VAL A 58 15.63 12.26 -1.98
C VAL A 58 14.79 13.52 -1.76
N PHE A 59 14.61 14.30 -2.82
CA PHE A 59 13.82 15.53 -2.75
C PHE A 59 12.32 15.24 -2.70
N THR A 60 11.64 15.84 -1.72
CA THR A 60 10.19 15.72 -1.54
C THR A 60 9.51 17.06 -1.75
N TYR A 61 8.61 17.11 -2.72
CA TYR A 61 7.65 18.20 -2.87
C TYR A 61 6.47 17.97 -1.94
N GLN A 62 6.32 18.81 -0.93
CA GLN A 62 5.17 18.76 -0.02
C GLN A 62 3.97 19.44 -0.67
N THR A 63 3.18 18.69 -1.42
CA THR A 63 2.12 19.20 -2.28
C THR A 63 0.92 18.26 -2.27
N ASP A 64 -0.30 18.83 -2.28
CA ASP A 64 -1.52 18.06 -2.50
C ASP A 64 -1.71 17.82 -4.01
N LEU A 65 -1.91 16.58 -4.40
CA LEU A 65 -2.16 16.20 -5.80
C LEU A 65 -3.49 16.75 -6.36
N ALA A 66 -4.39 17.21 -5.51
CA ALA A 66 -5.61 17.90 -5.93
C ALA A 66 -5.33 19.33 -6.43
N ASP A 67 -4.19 19.94 -6.06
CA ASP A 67 -3.73 21.23 -6.57
C ASP A 67 -3.02 21.05 -7.93
N ILE A 68 -3.81 21.13 -9.01
CA ILE A 68 -3.32 20.91 -10.38
C ILE A 68 -2.20 21.88 -10.77
N GLU A 69 -2.25 23.15 -10.35
CA GLU A 69 -1.25 24.15 -10.73
C GLU A 69 0.11 23.83 -10.13
N SER A 70 0.13 23.39 -8.86
CA SER A 70 1.36 22.98 -8.19
C SER A 70 1.91 21.67 -8.76
N VAL A 71 1.04 20.68 -9.02
CA VAL A 71 1.41 19.41 -9.64
C VAL A 71 2.01 19.63 -11.03
N GLU A 72 1.38 20.47 -11.83
CA GLU A 72 1.82 20.80 -13.18
C GLU A 72 3.22 21.46 -13.18
N ARG A 73 3.45 22.46 -12.31
CA ARG A 73 4.77 23.11 -12.17
C ARG A 73 5.87 22.13 -11.78
N ILE A 74 5.55 21.18 -10.88
CA ILE A 74 6.51 20.16 -10.45
C ILE A 74 6.83 19.20 -11.61
N ILE A 75 5.82 18.72 -12.32
CA ILE A 75 6.00 17.78 -13.43
C ILE A 75 6.75 18.44 -14.59
N ASP A 76 6.44 19.69 -14.92
CA ASP A 76 7.17 20.45 -15.96
C ASP A 76 8.65 20.64 -15.60
N ASN A 77 8.95 20.90 -14.33
CA ASN A 77 10.33 21.05 -13.85
C ASN A 77 11.11 19.72 -13.87
N ILE A 78 10.49 18.62 -13.44
CA ILE A 78 11.14 17.30 -13.36
C ILE A 78 11.22 16.63 -14.72
N LYS A 79 10.13 16.65 -15.49
CA LYS A 79 9.90 15.86 -16.71
C LYS A 79 10.25 14.39 -16.51
N PRO A 80 9.50 13.70 -15.63
CA PRO A 80 9.81 12.32 -15.28
C PRO A 80 9.59 11.37 -16.46
N ASP A 81 10.42 10.33 -16.57
CA ASP A 81 10.23 9.23 -17.52
C ASP A 81 9.09 8.30 -17.08
N THR A 82 8.85 8.21 -15.77
CA THR A 82 7.86 7.33 -15.15
C THR A 82 7.24 7.99 -13.94
N ILE A 83 5.92 7.86 -13.78
CA ILE A 83 5.20 8.19 -12.54
C ILE A 83 4.75 6.89 -11.87
N ILE A 84 5.11 6.70 -10.60
CA ILE A 84 4.61 5.62 -9.74
C ILE A 84 3.63 6.24 -8.74
N HIS A 85 2.34 5.97 -8.95
CA HIS A 85 1.27 6.57 -8.15
C HIS A 85 0.86 5.64 -7.00
N LEU A 86 1.36 5.94 -5.79
CA LEU A 86 1.06 5.23 -4.54
C LEU A 86 0.18 6.08 -3.60
N ALA A 87 0.11 7.40 -3.83
CA ALA A 87 -0.73 8.29 -3.03
C ALA A 87 -2.20 7.87 -3.11
N SER A 88 -2.84 7.74 -1.97
CA SER A 88 -4.24 7.30 -1.90
C SER A 88 -4.81 7.61 -0.53
N PHE A 89 -6.13 7.64 -0.43
CA PHE A 89 -6.79 7.54 0.87
C PHE A 89 -6.52 6.17 1.50
N PRO A 90 -6.19 6.08 2.80
CA PRO A 90 -5.46 4.92 3.31
C PRO A 90 -6.28 3.64 3.46
N ARG A 91 -7.62 3.70 3.59
CA ARG A 91 -8.44 2.50 3.91
C ARG A 91 -9.94 2.70 3.75
N GLN A 92 -10.67 1.59 3.60
CA GLN A 92 -12.13 1.53 3.52
C GLN A 92 -12.83 2.33 4.63
N LYS A 93 -12.51 2.07 5.91
CA LYS A 93 -13.15 2.76 7.05
C LYS A 93 -12.95 4.27 7.01
N VAL A 94 -11.78 4.73 6.60
CA VAL A 94 -11.48 6.18 6.51
C VAL A 94 -12.20 6.80 5.31
N VAL A 95 -12.28 6.08 4.18
CA VAL A 95 -13.06 6.48 3.01
C VAL A 95 -14.55 6.60 3.36
N ASN A 96 -15.11 5.59 4.04
CA ASN A 96 -16.51 5.60 4.46
C ASN A 96 -16.84 6.78 5.40
N ALA A 97 -15.89 7.18 6.25
CA ALA A 97 -16.06 8.34 7.15
C ALA A 97 -15.97 9.70 6.41
N ASN A 98 -15.22 9.76 5.29
CA ASN A 98 -14.96 11.01 4.57
C ASN A 98 -15.03 10.81 3.04
N PRO A 99 -16.16 10.39 2.46
CA PRO A 99 -16.24 9.95 1.07
C PRO A 99 -15.96 11.06 0.04
N VAL A 100 -16.36 12.30 0.33
CA VAL A 100 -16.13 13.44 -0.56
C VAL A 100 -14.64 13.77 -0.63
N LEU A 101 -13.97 13.88 0.51
CA LEU A 101 -12.52 14.11 0.55
C LEU A 101 -11.76 12.93 -0.09
N ALA A 102 -12.21 11.71 0.17
CA ALA A 102 -11.61 10.51 -0.45
C ALA A 102 -11.73 10.55 -1.98
N SER A 103 -12.86 11.01 -2.53
CA SER A 103 -13.04 11.18 -3.98
C SER A 103 -12.05 12.21 -4.55
N THR A 104 -11.83 13.33 -3.87
CA THR A 104 -10.84 14.33 -4.28
C THR A 104 -9.44 13.73 -4.31
N VAL A 105 -9.04 13.02 -3.27
CA VAL A 105 -7.70 12.41 -3.16
C VAL A 105 -7.48 11.23 -4.11
N MET A 106 -8.53 10.44 -4.40
CA MET A 106 -8.39 9.21 -5.18
C MET A 106 -8.75 9.38 -6.66
N SER A 107 -9.64 10.33 -7.00
CA SER A 107 -10.11 10.53 -8.37
C SER A 107 -9.58 11.83 -8.97
N THR A 108 -9.79 12.98 -8.33
CA THR A 108 -9.31 14.28 -8.85
C THR A 108 -7.79 14.30 -8.93
N ALA A 109 -7.10 13.86 -7.88
CA ALA A 109 -5.64 13.79 -7.89
C ALA A 109 -5.07 12.87 -8.99
N LEU A 110 -5.73 11.72 -9.23
CA LEU A 110 -5.36 10.83 -10.32
C LEU A 110 -5.54 11.49 -11.69
N LEU A 111 -6.69 12.15 -11.91
CA LEU A 111 -6.97 12.87 -13.17
C LEU A 111 -5.95 13.99 -13.41
N ASN A 112 -5.59 14.75 -12.37
CA ASN A 112 -4.56 15.78 -12.47
C ASN A 112 -3.22 15.20 -12.96
N LEU A 113 -2.79 14.07 -12.42
CA LEU A 113 -1.57 13.39 -12.87
C LEU A 113 -1.68 12.89 -14.32
N LEU A 114 -2.82 12.32 -14.69
CA LEU A 114 -3.04 11.80 -16.06
C LEU A 114 -3.10 12.94 -17.09
N GLU A 115 -3.74 14.08 -16.78
CA GLU A 115 -3.71 15.26 -17.64
C GLU A 115 -2.28 15.84 -17.78
N CYS A 116 -1.49 15.83 -16.71
CA CYS A 116 -0.08 16.19 -16.80
C CYS A 116 0.71 15.20 -17.67
N CYS A 117 0.47 13.89 -17.53
CA CYS A 117 1.11 12.89 -18.38
C CYS A 117 0.82 13.14 -19.86
N LYS A 118 -0.43 13.39 -20.20
CA LYS A 118 -0.84 13.74 -21.55
C LYS A 118 -0.20 15.04 -22.06
N LYS A 119 -0.24 16.11 -21.25
CA LYS A 119 0.30 17.44 -21.62
C LYS A 119 1.81 17.43 -21.84
N TYR A 120 2.56 16.73 -20.97
CA TYR A 120 4.02 16.69 -20.99
C TYR A 120 4.58 15.42 -21.67
N SER A 121 3.72 14.61 -22.30
CA SER A 121 4.10 13.39 -23.01
C SER A 121 4.90 12.43 -22.13
N ILE A 122 4.48 12.22 -20.86
CA ILE A 122 5.12 11.28 -19.95
C ILE A 122 4.73 9.86 -20.37
N PRO A 123 5.68 9.01 -20.79
CA PRO A 123 5.36 7.77 -21.47
C PRO A 123 4.88 6.64 -20.58
N ARG A 124 5.10 6.73 -19.23
CA ARG A 124 4.91 5.59 -18.34
C ARG A 124 4.19 5.95 -17.04
N PHE A 125 3.12 5.22 -16.71
CA PHE A 125 2.33 5.42 -15.49
C PHE A 125 2.06 4.10 -14.76
N ILE A 126 2.50 3.99 -13.52
CA ILE A 126 2.29 2.82 -12.65
C ILE A 126 1.25 3.17 -11.60
N TYR A 127 0.17 2.43 -11.55
CA TYR A 127 -0.93 2.67 -10.62
C TYR A 127 -1.05 1.55 -9.59
N THR A 128 -1.01 1.93 -8.32
CA THR A 128 -1.32 0.99 -7.24
C THR A 128 -2.81 0.99 -6.95
N SER A 129 -3.47 -0.03 -7.46
CA SER A 129 -4.86 -0.39 -7.19
C SER A 129 -4.97 -1.16 -5.87
N SER A 130 -5.80 -2.18 -5.79
CA SER A 130 -5.98 -3.00 -4.60
C SER A 130 -6.68 -4.32 -4.93
N SER A 131 -6.41 -5.38 -4.17
CA SER A 131 -7.21 -6.63 -4.19
C SER A 131 -8.70 -6.40 -3.88
N MET A 132 -9.03 -5.30 -3.21
CA MET A 132 -10.42 -4.95 -2.88
C MET A 132 -11.32 -4.76 -4.11
N VAL A 133 -10.74 -4.53 -5.30
CA VAL A 133 -11.52 -4.39 -6.55
C VAL A 133 -12.26 -5.66 -6.94
N TYR A 134 -11.77 -6.82 -6.50
CA TYR A 134 -12.43 -8.09 -6.77
C TYR A 134 -13.73 -8.27 -5.96
N GLY A 135 -13.87 -7.62 -4.80
CA GLY A 135 -14.98 -7.85 -3.86
C GLY A 135 -14.76 -9.10 -3.03
N ASP A 136 -15.80 -9.95 -2.93
CA ASP A 136 -15.69 -11.28 -2.32
C ASP A 136 -15.04 -12.25 -3.32
N PHE A 137 -14.00 -12.97 -2.90
CA PHE A 137 -13.31 -13.95 -3.74
C PHE A 137 -12.66 -15.07 -2.92
N GLU A 138 -12.53 -16.23 -3.56
CA GLU A 138 -11.85 -17.41 -3.03
C GLU A 138 -10.34 -17.38 -3.38
N ASP A 139 -9.59 -18.42 -2.97
CA ASP A 139 -8.16 -18.50 -3.23
C ASP A 139 -7.83 -18.57 -4.74
N TYR A 140 -6.68 -17.99 -5.07
CA TYR A 140 -6.04 -18.00 -6.38
C TYR A 140 -6.81 -17.26 -7.48
N VAL A 141 -7.46 -16.14 -7.12
CA VAL A 141 -8.10 -15.26 -8.12
C VAL A 141 -7.05 -14.61 -9.03
N THR A 142 -7.27 -14.73 -10.33
CA THR A 142 -6.43 -14.14 -11.38
C THR A 142 -6.86 -12.72 -11.73
N GLU A 143 -6.01 -12.00 -12.46
CA GLU A 143 -6.29 -10.63 -12.92
C GLU A 143 -7.47 -10.53 -13.87
N ASP A 144 -7.82 -11.61 -14.55
CA ASP A 144 -8.95 -11.69 -15.51
C ASP A 144 -10.31 -11.88 -14.82
N ALA A 145 -10.33 -12.12 -13.51
CA ALA A 145 -11.56 -12.24 -12.77
C ALA A 145 -12.39 -10.95 -12.81
N ILE A 146 -13.72 -11.12 -12.90
CA ILE A 146 -14.63 -9.98 -12.91
C ILE A 146 -14.57 -9.24 -11.58
N CYS A 147 -14.20 -7.96 -11.65
CA CYS A 147 -14.17 -7.10 -10.49
C CYS A 147 -15.59 -6.74 -10.03
N LYS A 148 -15.90 -7.03 -8.76
CA LYS A 148 -17.18 -6.70 -8.10
C LYS A 148 -16.91 -5.93 -6.81
N PRO A 149 -16.44 -4.68 -6.89
CA PRO A 149 -15.96 -3.94 -5.74
C PRO A 149 -17.03 -3.77 -4.68
N LYS A 150 -16.69 -4.03 -3.40
CA LYS A 150 -17.54 -3.80 -2.24
C LYS A 150 -17.01 -2.62 -1.44
N GLY A 151 -17.83 -1.57 -1.30
CA GLY A 151 -17.49 -0.33 -0.60
C GLY A 151 -16.75 0.71 -1.46
N GLN A 152 -16.82 1.96 -1.00
CA GLN A 152 -16.40 3.13 -1.78
C GLN A 152 -14.91 3.14 -2.14
N TYR A 153 -14.05 2.68 -1.23
CA TYR A 153 -12.62 2.56 -1.51
C TYR A 153 -12.34 1.67 -2.73
N ALA A 154 -12.94 0.49 -2.77
CA ALA A 154 -12.77 -0.47 -3.85
C ALA A 154 -13.35 0.05 -5.17
N ILE A 155 -14.52 0.72 -5.12
CA ILE A 155 -15.15 1.35 -6.27
C ILE A 155 -14.24 2.44 -6.86
N MET A 156 -13.66 3.32 -6.02
CA MET A 156 -12.75 4.38 -6.48
C MET A 156 -11.45 3.81 -7.05
N LYS A 157 -10.91 2.72 -6.46
CA LYS A 157 -9.72 2.05 -7.02
C LYS A 157 -10.00 1.46 -8.40
N LEU A 158 -11.14 0.79 -8.59
CA LEU A 158 -11.52 0.23 -9.89
C LEU A 158 -11.82 1.33 -10.93
N ALA A 159 -12.49 2.41 -10.52
CA ALA A 159 -12.70 3.57 -11.39
C ALA A 159 -11.36 4.18 -11.85
N GLY A 160 -10.37 4.24 -10.96
CA GLY A 160 -9.01 4.65 -11.31
C GLY A 160 -8.37 3.74 -12.36
N GLU A 161 -8.55 2.41 -12.27
CA GLU A 161 -8.08 1.48 -13.30
C GLU A 161 -8.70 1.77 -14.67
N TRP A 162 -9.99 2.08 -14.72
CA TRP A 162 -10.69 2.41 -15.98
C TRP A 162 -10.22 3.76 -16.56
N LEU A 163 -10.04 4.77 -15.71
CA LEU A 163 -9.50 6.07 -16.14
C LEU A 163 -8.13 5.90 -16.81
N ILE A 164 -7.23 5.16 -16.18
CA ILE A 164 -5.88 4.94 -16.70
C ILE A 164 -5.90 4.20 -18.05
N LYS A 165 -6.73 3.17 -18.16
CA LYS A 165 -6.93 2.44 -19.43
C LYS A 165 -7.46 3.36 -20.55
N ASP A 166 -8.36 4.29 -20.22
CA ASP A 166 -8.84 5.27 -21.20
C ASP A 166 -7.74 6.25 -21.63
N TYR A 167 -6.83 6.63 -20.71
CA TYR A 167 -5.72 7.53 -21.03
C TYR A 167 -4.59 6.88 -21.85
N ALA A 168 -4.55 5.56 -21.98
CA ALA A 168 -3.59 4.86 -22.85
C ALA A 168 -3.66 5.32 -24.31
N LYS A 169 -4.82 5.76 -24.78
CA LYS A 169 -5.02 6.36 -26.11
C LYS A 169 -4.17 7.61 -26.40
N PHE A 170 -3.62 8.25 -25.34
CA PHE A 170 -2.73 9.39 -25.46
C PHE A 170 -1.23 8.99 -25.45
N GLY A 171 -0.91 7.70 -25.63
CA GLY A 171 0.46 7.19 -25.63
C GLY A 171 1.07 6.95 -24.24
N ILE A 172 0.24 6.89 -23.21
CA ILE A 172 0.68 6.61 -21.83
C ILE A 172 0.64 5.09 -21.61
N GLY A 173 1.79 4.44 -21.61
CA GLY A 173 1.90 3.02 -21.25
C GLY A 173 1.66 2.84 -19.76
N TYR A 174 0.61 2.10 -19.37
CA TYR A 174 0.26 1.92 -17.96
C TYR A 174 0.66 0.54 -17.43
N THR A 175 0.81 0.44 -16.11
CA THR A 175 0.75 -0.84 -15.38
C THR A 175 -0.12 -0.66 -14.14
N ILE A 176 -1.07 -1.56 -13.96
CA ILE A 176 -1.96 -1.59 -12.79
C ILE A 176 -1.50 -2.71 -11.86
N LEU A 177 -1.28 -2.38 -10.58
CA LEU A 177 -0.82 -3.31 -9.56
C LEU A 177 -1.89 -3.46 -8.47
N ARG A 178 -2.25 -4.68 -8.14
CA ARG A 178 -3.27 -5.02 -7.12
C ARG A 178 -2.63 -5.71 -5.92
N PRO A 179 -2.05 -4.96 -4.96
CA PRO A 179 -1.53 -5.54 -3.72
C PRO A 179 -2.66 -5.95 -2.77
N SER A 180 -2.35 -6.86 -1.83
CA SER A 180 -3.23 -7.24 -0.73
C SER A 180 -2.49 -7.13 0.61
N ALA A 181 -3.18 -6.69 1.65
CA ALA A 181 -2.80 -6.71 3.06
C ALA A 181 -1.30 -6.49 3.35
N VAL A 182 -0.70 -5.47 2.70
CA VAL A 182 0.72 -5.14 2.87
C VAL A 182 0.99 -4.68 4.29
N TYR A 183 2.06 -5.21 4.91
CA TYR A 183 2.44 -4.95 6.30
C TYR A 183 3.96 -4.95 6.48
N GLY A 184 4.44 -4.38 7.58
CA GLY A 184 5.85 -4.42 7.96
C GLY A 184 6.26 -3.27 8.87
N PRO A 185 7.55 -3.16 9.21
CA PRO A 185 8.10 -2.05 9.99
C PRO A 185 7.69 -0.69 9.45
N LEU A 186 7.47 0.27 10.35
CA LEU A 186 6.99 1.61 10.03
C LEU A 186 5.54 1.67 9.52
N ASP A 187 4.73 0.62 9.71
CA ASP A 187 3.28 0.70 9.49
C ASP A 187 2.58 1.39 10.66
N VAL A 188 1.35 1.83 10.44
CA VAL A 188 0.52 2.46 11.48
C VAL A 188 -0.04 1.41 12.45
N GLU A 189 -0.23 1.81 13.73
CA GLU A 189 -0.73 0.93 14.79
C GLU A 189 -2.05 0.22 14.47
N ASP A 190 -2.97 0.90 13.79
CA ASP A 190 -4.32 0.39 13.55
C ASP A 190 -4.43 -0.54 12.31
N ARG A 191 -3.35 -1.13 11.87
CA ARG A 191 -3.34 -2.23 10.87
C ARG A 191 -3.35 -3.57 11.57
N VAL A 192 -3.95 -4.57 10.94
CA VAL A 192 -4.21 -5.88 11.57
C VAL A 192 -2.99 -6.45 12.28
N ILE A 193 -1.85 -6.53 11.59
CA ILE A 193 -0.64 -7.15 12.16
C ILE A 193 -0.02 -6.27 13.24
N SER A 194 0.15 -4.96 12.99
CA SER A 194 0.62 -4.01 14.00
C SER A 194 -0.23 -4.10 15.26
N LYS A 195 -1.55 -4.07 15.08
CA LYS A 195 -2.52 -4.12 16.17
C LYS A 195 -2.40 -5.42 16.97
N PHE A 196 -2.30 -6.57 16.31
CA PHE A 196 -2.15 -7.84 17.00
C PHE A 196 -0.85 -7.91 17.79
N LEU A 197 0.28 -7.54 17.19
CA LEU A 197 1.57 -7.53 17.87
C LEU A 197 1.59 -6.56 19.07
N LEU A 198 1.16 -5.31 18.87
CA LEU A 198 1.15 -4.30 19.94
C LEU A 198 0.17 -4.64 21.06
N THR A 199 -1.02 -5.16 20.72
CA THR A 199 -2.01 -5.62 21.72
C THR A 199 -1.44 -6.77 22.57
N ALA A 200 -0.78 -7.76 21.95
CA ALA A 200 -0.11 -8.83 22.65
C ALA A 200 1.04 -8.32 23.54
N MET A 201 1.87 -7.40 23.04
CA MET A 201 2.96 -6.78 23.82
C MET A 201 2.44 -6.01 25.05
N ARG A 202 1.23 -5.44 24.96
CA ARG A 202 0.52 -4.77 26.09
C ARG A 202 -0.17 -5.75 27.03
N LYS A 203 -0.11 -7.05 26.79
CA LYS A 203 -0.84 -8.10 27.52
C LYS A 203 -2.38 -7.94 27.48
N GLU A 204 -2.87 -7.28 26.45
CA GLU A 204 -4.30 -7.08 26.22
C GLU A 204 -4.89 -8.23 25.38
N CYS A 205 -6.22 -8.41 25.42
CA CYS A 205 -6.91 -9.43 24.63
C CYS A 205 -7.04 -9.00 23.15
N LEU A 206 -6.56 -9.84 22.22
CA LEU A 206 -6.69 -9.64 20.78
C LEU A 206 -8.13 -9.90 20.35
N LYS A 207 -8.70 -8.96 19.59
CA LYS A 207 -10.07 -9.07 19.06
C LYS A 207 -10.02 -9.44 17.59
N VAL A 208 -10.54 -10.61 17.24
CA VAL A 208 -10.56 -11.15 15.89
C VAL A 208 -12.00 -11.14 15.34
N ASN A 209 -12.28 -10.26 14.40
CA ASN A 209 -13.59 -10.16 13.77
C ASN A 209 -13.68 -11.15 12.59
N GLY A 210 -14.43 -12.22 12.75
CA GLY A 210 -14.54 -13.30 11.76
C GLY A 210 -13.37 -14.29 11.84
N LYS A 211 -13.57 -15.38 12.57
CA LYS A 211 -12.55 -16.41 12.81
C LYS A 211 -11.93 -16.96 11.51
N ASN A 212 -12.77 -17.16 10.51
CA ASN A 212 -12.40 -17.78 9.23
C ASN A 212 -12.12 -16.76 8.11
N GLU A 213 -12.24 -15.45 8.38
CA GLU A 213 -11.89 -14.43 7.39
C GLU A 213 -10.40 -14.49 7.10
N THR A 214 -10.03 -14.52 5.83
CA THR A 214 -8.65 -14.65 5.37
C THR A 214 -8.14 -13.37 4.74
N LEU A 215 -6.82 -13.22 4.77
CA LEU A 215 -6.09 -12.19 4.03
C LEU A 215 -4.83 -12.79 3.41
N ASP A 216 -4.48 -12.33 2.22
CA ASP A 216 -3.19 -12.57 1.60
C ASP A 216 -2.22 -11.49 2.10
N PHE A 217 -1.55 -11.80 3.22
CA PHE A 217 -0.60 -10.90 3.85
C PHE A 217 0.70 -10.84 3.07
N THR A 218 1.07 -9.66 2.63
CA THR A 218 2.28 -9.43 1.84
C THR A 218 3.27 -8.56 2.62
N TYR A 219 4.49 -9.05 2.81
CA TYR A 219 5.52 -8.26 3.48
C TYR A 219 5.92 -7.06 2.63
N VAL A 220 6.12 -5.91 3.28
CA VAL A 220 6.28 -4.62 2.58
C VAL A 220 7.47 -4.58 1.63
N ASP A 221 8.57 -5.26 1.97
CA ASP A 221 9.75 -5.30 1.11
C ASP A 221 9.51 -6.10 -0.18
N ASP A 222 8.77 -7.22 -0.09
CA ASP A 222 8.34 -8.01 -1.25
C ASP A 222 7.36 -7.21 -2.13
N ALA A 223 6.38 -6.52 -1.51
CA ALA A 223 5.45 -5.68 -2.26
C ALA A 223 6.19 -4.55 -2.99
N ALA A 224 7.14 -3.89 -2.33
CA ALA A 224 7.95 -2.84 -2.94
C ALA A 224 8.83 -3.37 -4.06
N GLU A 225 9.41 -4.57 -3.90
CA GLU A 225 10.19 -5.24 -4.95
C GLU A 225 9.35 -5.49 -6.20
N GLY A 226 8.16 -6.08 -6.03
CA GLY A 226 7.24 -6.32 -7.15
C GLY A 226 6.81 -5.03 -7.87
N ILE A 227 6.56 -3.95 -7.12
CA ILE A 227 6.24 -2.64 -7.70
C ILE A 227 7.41 -2.10 -8.52
N VAL A 228 8.64 -2.17 -7.99
CA VAL A 228 9.84 -1.68 -8.69
C VAL A 228 10.10 -2.51 -9.95
N GLN A 229 10.10 -3.85 -9.84
CA GLN A 229 10.29 -4.73 -10.99
C GLN A 229 9.25 -4.48 -12.09
N ALA A 230 7.97 -4.37 -11.73
CA ALA A 230 6.91 -4.04 -12.68
C ALA A 230 7.09 -2.65 -13.31
N SER A 231 7.58 -1.67 -12.55
CA SER A 231 7.79 -0.30 -13.05
C SER A 231 8.91 -0.20 -14.07
N LEU A 232 9.93 -1.05 -13.97
CA LEU A 232 11.13 -1.03 -14.80
C LEU A 232 11.04 -1.98 -16.00
N SER A 233 10.08 -2.91 -16.01
CA SER A 233 9.91 -3.89 -17.07
C SER A 233 9.01 -3.36 -18.20
N GLU A 234 9.46 -3.46 -19.45
CA GLU A 234 8.64 -3.16 -20.62
C GLU A 234 7.53 -4.21 -20.84
N ASN A 235 7.74 -5.45 -20.38
CA ASN A 235 6.77 -6.53 -20.49
C ASN A 235 5.46 -6.25 -19.72
N THR A 236 5.43 -5.25 -18.86
CA THR A 236 4.27 -4.91 -18.01
C THR A 236 3.41 -3.79 -18.58
N ILE A 237 3.80 -3.22 -19.73
CA ILE A 237 3.05 -2.13 -20.39
C ILE A 237 1.65 -2.64 -20.75
N ASP A 238 0.64 -1.81 -20.44
CA ASP A 238 -0.80 -2.02 -20.67
C ASP A 238 -1.37 -3.29 -20.03
N LYS A 239 -0.78 -3.69 -18.90
CA LYS A 239 -1.19 -4.89 -18.17
C LYS A 239 -1.54 -4.61 -16.70
N THR A 240 -2.27 -5.55 -16.11
CA THR A 240 -2.64 -5.58 -14.70
C THR A 240 -1.99 -6.80 -14.03
N TYR A 241 -1.53 -6.64 -12.76
CA TYR A 241 -0.88 -7.69 -11.99
C TYR A 241 -1.29 -7.71 -10.52
N ASN A 242 -1.46 -8.90 -9.97
CA ASN A 242 -1.52 -9.13 -8.55
C ASN A 242 -0.10 -9.10 -7.96
N ILE A 243 0.08 -8.36 -6.86
CA ILE A 243 1.37 -8.21 -6.16
C ILE A 243 1.19 -8.60 -4.70
N THR A 244 1.24 -9.90 -4.43
CA THR A 244 0.95 -10.47 -3.11
C THR A 244 1.86 -11.67 -2.82
N LYS A 245 1.78 -12.21 -1.58
CA LYS A 245 2.47 -13.46 -1.22
C LYS A 245 1.84 -14.69 -1.88
N SER A 246 0.61 -14.59 -2.38
CA SER A 246 -0.17 -15.72 -2.93
C SER A 246 -0.45 -16.83 -1.90
N HIS A 247 -0.70 -16.40 -0.66
CA HIS A 247 -1.01 -17.31 0.45
C HIS A 247 -2.05 -16.69 1.39
N SER A 248 -3.20 -17.36 1.55
CA SER A 248 -4.24 -16.90 2.47
C SER A 248 -3.95 -17.38 3.90
N THR A 249 -4.10 -16.46 4.85
CA THR A 249 -3.98 -16.72 6.30
C THR A 249 -5.24 -16.20 6.99
N THR A 250 -5.88 -17.03 7.83
CA THR A 250 -7.05 -16.55 8.59
C THR A 250 -6.65 -15.50 9.62
N LEU A 251 -7.55 -14.57 9.92
CA LEU A 251 -7.33 -13.59 10.98
C LEU A 251 -7.05 -14.25 12.32
N TYR A 252 -7.66 -15.40 12.56
CA TYR A 252 -7.43 -16.18 13.78
C TYR A 252 -6.03 -16.79 13.81
N GLN A 253 -5.55 -17.39 12.71
CA GLN A 253 -4.16 -17.87 12.58
C GLN A 253 -3.15 -16.75 12.77
N ALA A 254 -3.41 -15.58 12.16
CA ALA A 254 -2.55 -14.39 12.34
C ALA A 254 -2.51 -13.91 13.80
N ALA A 255 -3.64 -13.93 14.51
CA ALA A 255 -3.69 -13.60 15.95
C ALA A 255 -2.91 -14.61 16.79
N LEU A 256 -3.09 -15.91 16.56
CA LEU A 256 -2.33 -16.96 17.26
C LEU A 256 -0.83 -16.85 17.00
N LEU A 257 -0.45 -16.53 15.76
CA LEU A 257 0.96 -16.30 15.40
C LEU A 257 1.56 -15.13 16.18
N ALA A 258 0.82 -14.00 16.29
CA ALA A 258 1.26 -12.87 17.09
C ALA A 258 1.43 -13.23 18.57
N LEU A 259 0.47 -13.96 19.18
CA LEU A 259 0.56 -14.43 20.55
C LEU A 259 1.75 -15.36 20.77
N ASN A 260 2.00 -16.28 19.83
CA ASN A 260 3.12 -17.22 19.93
C ASN A 260 4.48 -16.50 19.85
N ILE A 261 4.61 -15.49 18.98
CA ILE A 261 5.85 -14.71 18.81
C ILE A 261 6.11 -13.83 20.03
N VAL A 262 5.07 -13.18 20.57
CA VAL A 262 5.19 -12.31 21.75
C VAL A 262 5.31 -13.14 23.06
N GLY A 263 4.76 -14.34 23.07
CA GLY A 263 4.82 -15.27 24.23
C GLY A 263 3.76 -15.01 25.30
N GLN A 264 2.75 -14.16 25.02
CA GLN A 264 1.71 -13.79 25.99
C GLN A 264 0.46 -13.23 25.32
N GLY A 265 -0.66 -13.16 26.06
CA GLY A 265 -1.93 -12.57 25.68
C GLY A 265 -3.01 -13.62 25.44
N GLU A 266 -4.20 -13.16 25.11
CA GLU A 266 -5.40 -13.97 24.85
C GLU A 266 -6.08 -13.51 23.56
N VAL A 267 -6.95 -14.34 22.98
CA VAL A 267 -7.73 -14.02 21.80
C VAL A 267 -9.22 -14.17 22.05
N GLU A 268 -9.99 -13.14 21.68
CA GLU A 268 -11.45 -13.13 21.65
C GLU A 268 -11.91 -13.13 20.20
N VAL A 269 -12.69 -14.12 19.81
CA VAL A 269 -13.32 -14.19 18.50
C VAL A 269 -14.65 -13.45 18.53
N ARG A 270 -14.86 -12.59 17.55
CA ARG A 270 -16.10 -11.82 17.34
C ARG A 270 -16.71 -12.14 15.98
N GLU A 271 -17.93 -11.68 15.76
CA GLU A 271 -18.59 -11.75 14.47
C GLU A 271 -17.81 -11.01 13.40
N LYS A 272 -18.01 -11.40 12.14
CA LYS A 272 -17.43 -10.76 10.97
C LYS A 272 -17.87 -9.30 10.87
N ASP A 273 -16.96 -8.46 10.41
CA ASP A 273 -17.25 -7.08 10.03
C ASP A 273 -17.78 -7.07 8.57
N GLU A 274 -19.09 -6.86 8.43
CA GLU A 274 -19.78 -6.90 7.13
C GLU A 274 -19.37 -5.80 6.14
N ASP A 275 -18.67 -4.77 6.61
CA ASP A 275 -18.11 -3.71 5.76
C ASP A 275 -16.92 -4.21 4.89
N PHE A 276 -16.40 -5.40 5.17
CA PHE A 276 -15.30 -5.96 4.43
C PHE A 276 -15.71 -7.19 3.62
N PRO A 277 -15.20 -7.34 2.38
CA PRO A 277 -15.38 -8.56 1.61
C PRO A 277 -14.59 -9.73 2.21
N SER A 278 -15.06 -10.96 2.00
CA SER A 278 -14.28 -12.18 2.22
C SER A 278 -13.24 -12.31 1.12
N ARG A 279 -11.98 -12.55 1.46
CA ARG A 279 -10.86 -12.52 0.52
C ARG A 279 -9.94 -13.70 0.72
N GLY A 280 -9.66 -14.44 -0.35
CA GLY A 280 -8.63 -15.48 -0.39
C GLY A 280 -7.26 -14.96 -0.81
N ALA A 281 -6.39 -15.85 -1.25
CA ALA A 281 -5.13 -15.56 -1.89
C ALA A 281 -5.32 -15.11 -3.34
N LEU A 282 -4.40 -14.30 -3.85
CA LEU A 282 -4.36 -13.91 -5.26
C LEU A 282 -3.36 -14.79 -6.03
N ASP A 283 -3.68 -15.13 -7.28
CA ASP A 283 -2.72 -15.77 -8.18
C ASP A 283 -1.69 -14.73 -8.66
N ILE A 284 -0.40 -15.07 -8.59
CA ILE A 284 0.71 -14.22 -9.05
C ILE A 284 1.48 -14.82 -10.22
N THR A 285 0.95 -15.87 -10.84
CA THR A 285 1.61 -16.59 -11.94
C THR A 285 1.99 -15.65 -13.07
N LYS A 286 1.11 -14.72 -13.44
CA LYS A 286 1.35 -13.72 -14.47
C LYS A 286 2.52 -12.79 -14.11
N ALA A 287 2.57 -12.27 -12.89
CA ALA A 287 3.65 -11.41 -12.42
C ALA A 287 5.01 -12.17 -12.40
N LYS A 288 4.98 -13.43 -11.98
CA LYS A 288 6.15 -14.31 -11.98
C LYS A 288 6.69 -14.56 -13.40
N GLN A 289 5.81 -14.80 -14.35
CA GLN A 289 6.18 -15.09 -15.75
C GLN A 289 6.67 -13.84 -16.49
N ASP A 290 5.97 -12.70 -16.36
CA ASP A 290 6.23 -11.52 -17.17
C ASP A 290 7.44 -10.71 -16.69
N PHE A 291 7.74 -10.68 -15.38
CA PHE A 291 8.85 -9.89 -14.83
C PHE A 291 9.57 -10.50 -13.60
N GLY A 292 9.32 -11.78 -13.32
CA GLY A 292 10.09 -12.52 -12.30
C GLY A 292 9.70 -12.21 -10.85
N PHE A 293 8.51 -11.67 -10.58
CA PHE A 293 8.06 -11.41 -9.21
C PHE A 293 7.96 -12.71 -8.40
N ASP A 294 8.72 -12.79 -7.31
CA ASP A 294 8.80 -13.97 -6.45
C ASP A 294 8.98 -13.53 -4.99
N PRO A 295 7.85 -13.28 -4.26
CA PRO A 295 7.89 -12.79 -2.89
C PRO A 295 8.54 -13.80 -1.95
N LYS A 296 9.51 -13.37 -1.14
CA LYS A 296 10.39 -14.26 -0.36
C LYS A 296 9.93 -14.47 1.06
N VAL A 297 9.39 -13.43 1.70
CA VAL A 297 9.11 -13.42 3.13
C VAL A 297 7.80 -14.15 3.43
N ASP A 298 7.87 -15.22 4.22
CA ASP A 298 6.68 -15.91 4.71
C ASP A 298 6.01 -15.12 5.83
N VAL A 299 4.70 -15.36 6.02
CA VAL A 299 3.91 -14.62 7.02
C VAL A 299 4.52 -14.74 8.42
N ALA A 300 4.96 -15.95 8.82
CA ALA A 300 5.59 -16.17 10.13
C ALA A 300 6.91 -15.41 10.30
N GLU A 301 7.73 -15.40 9.26
CA GLU A 301 8.98 -14.65 9.22
C GLU A 301 8.73 -13.14 9.27
N GLY A 302 7.81 -12.64 8.45
CA GLY A 302 7.46 -11.23 8.40
C GLY A 302 6.91 -10.70 9.74
N PHE A 303 6.08 -11.49 10.45
CA PHE A 303 5.63 -11.16 11.81
C PHE A 303 6.80 -11.07 12.79
N LYS A 304 7.75 -12.00 12.72
CA LYS A 304 8.93 -12.03 13.58
C LYS A 304 9.83 -10.82 13.36
N ILE A 305 10.09 -10.48 12.08
CA ILE A 305 10.86 -9.27 11.71
C ILE A 305 10.15 -8.02 12.26
N TYR A 306 8.82 -7.94 12.09
CA TYR A 306 8.05 -6.79 12.54
C TYR A 306 8.02 -6.68 14.08
N TYR A 307 7.85 -7.79 14.78
CA TYR A 307 7.92 -7.84 16.25
C TYR A 307 9.28 -7.38 16.79
N GLU A 308 10.38 -7.89 16.22
CA GLU A 308 11.73 -7.47 16.64
C GLU A 308 11.96 -5.98 16.40
N TRP A 309 11.42 -5.43 15.30
CA TRP A 309 11.47 -3.99 15.08
C TRP A 309 10.66 -3.23 16.14
N LEU A 310 9.40 -3.60 16.40
CA LEU A 310 8.55 -2.96 17.44
C LEU A 310 9.20 -3.00 18.83
N LYS A 311 9.81 -4.13 19.15
CA LYS A 311 10.50 -4.36 20.44
C LYS A 311 11.72 -3.48 20.62
N ASN A 312 12.43 -3.12 19.57
CA ASN A 312 13.65 -2.33 19.63
C ASN A 312 13.44 -0.84 19.33
N ASP A 313 12.25 -0.45 18.91
CA ASP A 313 11.95 0.92 18.51
C ASP A 313 11.56 1.80 19.71
N PRO A 314 12.28 2.93 19.96
CA PRO A 314 12.05 3.77 21.14
C PRO A 314 10.64 4.37 21.25
N TYR A 315 10.03 4.71 20.11
CA TYR A 315 8.68 5.27 20.09
C TYR A 315 7.65 4.26 20.58
N TRP A 316 7.73 3.03 20.08
CA TRP A 316 6.80 1.97 20.47
C TRP A 316 7.06 1.50 21.90
N GLN A 317 8.31 1.44 22.35
CA GLN A 317 8.66 1.14 23.73
C GLN A 317 8.04 2.14 24.70
N SER A 318 8.14 3.45 24.44
CA SER A 318 7.50 4.46 25.29
C SER A 318 5.96 4.31 25.30
N SER A 319 5.35 3.97 24.17
CA SER A 319 3.89 3.78 24.06
C SER A 319 3.37 2.55 24.81
N LEU A 320 4.23 1.58 25.12
CA LEU A 320 3.89 0.41 25.93
C LEU A 320 3.89 0.76 27.43
N ILE A 321 4.74 1.69 27.86
CA ILE A 321 4.86 2.12 29.26
C ILE A 321 3.72 3.09 29.65
N ASP A 322 3.38 4.03 28.77
CA ASP A 322 2.37 5.08 29.03
C ASP A 322 0.93 4.54 29.21
N LYS A 323 0.68 3.26 28.88
CA LYS A 323 -0.63 2.60 29.00
C LYS A 323 -0.66 1.49 30.07
N SER A 324 0.47 1.24 30.76
CA SER A 324 0.57 0.33 31.90
C SER A 324 0.36 1.08 33.21
#